data_9aa8a7d2b66040313aee36def71854a5
#
_entry.id   9aa8a7d2b66040313aee36def71854a5
#
_cell.length_a   1.000
_cell.length_b   1.000
_cell.length_c   1.000
_cell.angle_alpha   90.00
_cell.angle_beta   90.00
_cell.angle_gamma   90.00
#
_symmetry.space_group_name_H-M   'P 1'
#
loop_
_entity.id
_entity.type
_entity.pdbx_description
1 polymer ?
#
loop_
_entity_poly.entity_id
_entity_poly.type
_entity_poly.pdbx_seq_one_letter_code
_entity_poly.pdbx_strand_id
1 'polypeptide(L)'
;MDYKNMKFKVSKGCDHGLCCRAYGRQDRQLNTCDWLADVPGNAESTDLVEVQFKNTRKGYYHNVNGLDLKKGDIVAVESTPGHDIGIVTLTGRLVMLQIKKANLKSAEDIKRIYRIAKPVDIEKYEEAKSREHDTMIQSRQIAKGLNLQMKIGDVEYQGDGNKAIFYYIADERVDFRQLIKDLAAAFHVRIEMKQIGARQEAGRIGGTGPCGRELCCATWMKNFVSVSTNAARFQDISLNPQKLAGMCAKL
;
A
#
# COMPACT_ATOMS: atom_id res chain seq x y z
N MET A 1 -5.69 10.11 -28.02
CA MET A 1 -5.20 10.72 -26.77
C MET A 1 -3.89 10.02 -26.42
N ASP A 2 -2.80 10.76 -26.50
CA ASP A 2 -1.45 10.20 -26.35
C ASP A 2 -1.09 10.14 -24.86
N TYR A 3 -1.19 8.95 -24.28
CA TYR A 3 -0.91 8.70 -22.85
C TYR A 3 0.59 8.72 -22.50
N LYS A 4 1.48 8.88 -23.49
CA LYS A 4 2.94 8.87 -23.30
C LYS A 4 3.53 10.17 -22.76
N ASN A 5 2.79 11.28 -22.75
CA ASN A 5 3.29 12.60 -22.37
C ASN A 5 2.58 13.20 -21.14
N MET A 6 1.83 12.45 -20.38
CA MET A 6 1.32 12.92 -19.10
C MET A 6 2.45 12.93 -18.07
N LYS A 7 3.12 14.05 -17.91
CA LYS A 7 3.92 14.34 -16.72
C LYS A 7 2.97 14.32 -15.52
N PHE A 8 3.08 13.29 -14.70
CA PHE A 8 2.36 13.21 -13.44
C PHE A 8 2.81 14.37 -12.55
N LYS A 9 2.07 15.47 -12.56
CA LYS A 9 2.13 16.42 -11.46
C LYS A 9 1.50 15.70 -10.27
N VAL A 10 2.33 15.29 -9.31
CA VAL A 10 1.83 14.98 -7.97
C VAL A 10 1.16 16.25 -7.48
N SER A 11 -0.14 16.35 -7.66
CA SER A 11 -0.89 17.48 -7.15
C SER A 11 -0.81 17.42 -5.63
N LYS A 12 -0.35 18.49 -4.99
CA LYS A 12 -0.50 18.69 -3.55
C LYS A 12 -1.93 18.30 -3.23
N GLY A 13 -2.10 17.28 -2.35
CA GLY A 13 -3.40 16.69 -2.10
C GLY A 13 -4.46 17.76 -1.84
N CYS A 14 -5.60 17.64 -2.48
CA CYS A 14 -6.75 18.45 -2.11
C CYS A 14 -7.28 17.93 -0.78
N ASP A 15 -7.58 18.82 0.13
CA ASP A 15 -8.07 18.50 1.47
C ASP A 15 -9.40 17.72 1.50
N HIS A 16 -10.06 17.59 0.36
CA HIS A 16 -11.41 17.04 0.22
C HIS A 16 -11.48 15.55 -0.15
N GLY A 17 -10.42 14.77 -0.01
CA GLY A 17 -10.43 13.29 -0.07
C GLY A 17 -11.03 12.62 -1.32
N LEU A 18 -11.88 13.30 -2.07
CA LEU A 18 -12.64 12.76 -3.20
C LEU A 18 -12.05 13.12 -4.57
N CYS A 19 -11.32 14.23 -4.68
CA CYS A 19 -10.82 14.73 -5.97
C CYS A 19 -9.46 14.16 -6.37
N CYS A 20 -8.71 13.55 -5.45
CA CYS A 20 -7.40 12.95 -5.75
C CYS A 20 -7.48 11.62 -6.49
N ARG A 21 -8.68 11.14 -6.80
CA ARG A 21 -8.88 9.86 -7.51
C ARG A 21 -8.50 9.89 -8.99
N ALA A 22 -8.37 11.07 -9.58
CA ALA A 22 -8.19 11.22 -11.03
C ALA A 22 -6.75 11.01 -11.51
N TYR A 23 -5.75 11.20 -10.64
CA TYR A 23 -4.36 11.26 -11.04
C TYR A 23 -3.49 10.32 -10.20
N GLY A 24 -3.32 9.12 -10.67
CA GLY A 24 -2.37 8.18 -10.09
C GLY A 24 -3.05 7.07 -9.27
N ARG A 25 -3.30 5.98 -9.92
CA ARG A 25 -3.93 4.76 -9.38
C ARG A 25 -3.11 4.01 -8.32
N GLN A 26 -2.07 4.62 -7.78
CA GLN A 26 -1.25 3.98 -6.75
C GLN A 26 -1.87 4.12 -5.35
N ASP A 27 -2.80 5.07 -5.17
CA ASP A 27 -3.36 5.41 -3.88
C ASP A 27 -4.89 5.48 -3.91
N ARG A 28 -5.51 4.32 -4.02
CA ARG A 28 -6.98 4.19 -4.06
C ARG A 28 -7.63 4.25 -2.68
N GLN A 29 -6.87 4.05 -1.63
CA GLN A 29 -7.42 3.93 -0.29
C GLN A 29 -7.74 5.31 0.30
N LEU A 30 -8.93 5.46 0.87
CA LEU A 30 -9.31 6.67 1.58
C LEU A 30 -8.43 6.86 2.82
N ASN A 31 -7.83 8.03 2.91
CA ASN A 31 -7.01 8.43 4.03
C ASN A 31 -7.85 9.07 5.14
N THR A 32 -7.36 8.96 6.36
CA THR A 32 -7.94 9.66 7.50
C THR A 32 -7.84 11.17 7.26
N CYS A 33 -8.91 11.91 7.55
CA CYS A 33 -8.93 13.37 7.51
C CYS A 33 -9.08 13.92 8.92
N ASP A 34 -8.29 14.92 9.25
CA ASP A 34 -8.47 15.69 10.48
C ASP A 34 -9.41 16.86 10.19
N TRP A 35 -10.66 16.73 10.62
CA TRP A 35 -11.69 17.77 10.45
C TRP A 35 -11.55 18.93 11.44
N LEU A 36 -10.72 18.75 12.47
CA LEU A 36 -10.54 19.69 13.56
C LEU A 36 -9.11 20.27 13.58
N ALA A 37 -8.34 20.08 12.51
CA ALA A 37 -6.96 20.58 12.42
C ALA A 37 -6.85 22.08 12.65
N ASP A 38 -7.87 22.84 12.22
CA ASP A 38 -7.90 24.30 12.30
C ASP A 38 -8.46 24.83 13.63
N VAL A 39 -8.89 23.94 14.53
CA VAL A 39 -9.46 24.35 15.83
C VAL A 39 -8.34 24.58 16.83
N PRO A 40 -8.19 25.80 17.38
CA PRO A 40 -7.17 26.08 18.38
C PRO A 40 -7.27 25.15 19.61
N GLY A 41 -6.14 24.63 20.07
CA GLY A 41 -6.07 23.73 21.24
C GLY A 41 -6.25 22.24 20.87
N ASN A 42 -6.56 21.90 19.64
CA ASN A 42 -6.67 20.50 19.20
C ASN A 42 -5.35 19.95 18.62
N ALA A 43 -4.38 20.80 18.38
CA ALA A 43 -3.08 20.46 17.83
C ALA A 43 -2.11 20.04 18.93
N GLU A 44 -2.27 18.84 19.49
CA GLU A 44 -1.13 18.20 20.16
C GLU A 44 -0.11 17.81 19.08
N SER A 45 1.01 18.51 19.06
CA SER A 45 2.13 18.17 18.16
C SER A 45 2.72 16.83 18.62
N THR A 46 2.66 15.85 17.74
CA THR A 46 3.39 14.59 17.92
C THR A 46 4.45 14.49 16.84
N ASP A 47 5.61 13.95 17.20
CA ASP A 47 6.69 13.70 16.23
C ASP A 47 6.39 12.55 15.28
N LEU A 48 5.21 11.93 15.42
CA LEU A 48 4.82 10.78 14.63
C LEU A 48 4.06 11.19 13.37
N VAL A 49 4.41 10.55 12.27
CA VAL A 49 3.84 10.80 10.94
C VAL A 49 3.44 9.47 10.29
N GLU A 50 2.25 9.42 9.69
CA GLU A 50 1.83 8.31 8.85
C GLU A 50 2.27 8.57 7.41
N VAL A 51 2.99 7.63 6.83
CA VAL A 51 3.46 7.69 5.45
C VAL A 51 2.87 6.53 4.66
N GLN A 52 2.35 6.80 3.48
CA GLN A 52 1.79 5.82 2.57
C GLN A 52 2.75 5.57 1.41
N PHE A 53 2.83 4.29 1.03
CA PHE A 53 3.57 3.79 -0.11
C PHE A 53 2.61 3.25 -1.16
N LYS A 54 3.02 2.25 -1.92
CA LYS A 54 2.16 1.65 -2.95
C LYS A 54 0.93 0.98 -2.35
N ASN A 55 -0.22 1.25 -2.92
CA ASN A 55 -1.52 0.66 -2.57
C ASN A 55 -1.88 0.88 -1.09
N THR A 56 -2.02 -0.22 -0.33
CA THR A 56 -2.46 -0.21 1.07
C THR A 56 -1.32 -0.21 2.08
N ARG A 57 -0.05 -0.19 1.62
CA ARG A 57 1.10 -0.22 2.52
C ARG A 57 1.29 1.15 3.17
N LYS A 58 1.17 1.19 4.49
CA LYS A 58 1.41 2.36 5.33
C LYS A 58 2.46 2.05 6.37
N GLY A 59 3.19 3.07 6.78
CA GLY A 59 4.16 3.00 7.86
C GLY A 59 4.06 4.22 8.76
N TYR A 60 4.56 4.09 9.97
CA TYR A 60 4.65 5.17 10.94
C TYR A 60 6.11 5.48 11.19
N TYR A 61 6.41 6.77 11.26
CA TYR A 61 7.78 7.27 11.30
C TYR A 61 7.92 8.41 12.29
N HIS A 62 9.10 8.54 12.89
CA HIS A 62 9.45 9.69 13.71
C HIS A 62 10.00 10.83 12.87
N ASN A 63 9.48 12.02 13.06
CA ASN A 63 10.02 13.26 12.49
C ASN A 63 11.09 13.83 13.43
N VAL A 64 12.24 13.15 13.54
CA VAL A 64 13.33 13.54 14.42
C VAL A 64 13.93 14.91 14.07
N ASN A 65 13.87 15.27 12.79
CA ASN A 65 14.47 16.51 12.29
C ASN A 65 13.55 17.73 12.45
N GLY A 66 12.37 17.60 13.04
CA GLY A 66 11.44 18.71 13.23
C GLY A 66 10.96 19.35 11.93
N LEU A 67 10.86 18.57 10.85
CA LEU A 67 10.43 19.07 9.56
C LEU A 67 8.97 19.55 9.61
N ASP A 68 8.66 20.71 9.02
CA ASP A 68 7.26 21.16 8.85
C ASP A 68 6.59 20.31 7.74
N LEU A 69 6.03 19.18 8.14
CA LEU A 69 5.43 18.22 7.23
C LEU A 69 3.91 18.43 7.16
N LYS A 70 3.41 18.49 5.93
CA LYS A 70 1.99 18.59 5.63
C LYS A 70 1.51 17.34 4.90
N LYS A 71 0.21 17.07 5.01
CA LYS A 71 -0.42 16.02 4.23
C LYS A 71 -0.17 16.24 2.73
N GLY A 72 0.34 15.22 2.05
CA GLY A 72 0.68 15.25 0.64
C GLY A 72 2.17 15.49 0.35
N ASP A 73 2.99 15.81 1.36
CA ASP A 73 4.42 15.94 1.18
C ASP A 73 5.06 14.59 0.87
N ILE A 74 6.00 14.60 -0.06
CA ILE A 74 6.77 13.41 -0.41
C ILE A 74 8.02 13.39 0.46
N VAL A 75 8.24 12.31 1.18
CA VAL A 75 9.33 12.18 2.14
C VAL A 75 10.19 10.95 1.87
N ALA A 76 11.49 11.09 2.16
CA ALA A 76 12.42 9.98 2.20
C ALA A 76 12.48 9.46 3.65
N VAL A 77 12.15 8.18 3.81
CA VAL A 77 12.07 7.51 5.09
C VAL A 77 13.11 6.40 5.21
N GLU A 78 13.48 6.11 6.44
CA GLU A 78 14.39 5.02 6.73
C GLU A 78 13.80 3.67 6.32
N SER A 79 14.57 2.89 5.56
CA SER A 79 14.26 1.52 5.20
C SER A 79 15.49 0.63 5.37
N THR A 80 15.30 -0.66 5.46
CA THR A 80 16.39 -1.61 5.61
C THR A 80 16.39 -2.57 4.41
N PRO A 81 17.39 -2.45 3.52
CA PRO A 81 18.46 -1.45 3.44
C PRO A 81 18.01 -0.12 2.84
N GLY A 82 18.77 0.96 3.08
CA GLY A 82 18.64 2.23 2.38
C GLY A 82 17.46 3.11 2.83
N HIS A 83 16.80 3.73 1.88
CA HIS A 83 15.66 4.62 2.13
C HIS A 83 14.50 4.30 1.17
N ASP A 84 13.30 4.61 1.61
CA ASP A 84 12.09 4.48 0.80
C ASP A 84 11.44 5.85 0.61
N ILE A 85 10.65 5.98 -0.44
CA ILE A 85 9.92 7.21 -0.76
C ILE A 85 8.44 6.97 -0.54
N GLY A 86 7.81 7.84 0.22
CA GLY A 86 6.38 7.78 0.48
C GLY A 86 5.73 9.14 0.61
N ILE A 87 4.42 9.15 0.71
CA ILE A 87 3.60 10.36 0.82
C ILE A 87 3.04 10.46 2.23
N VAL A 88 3.19 11.62 2.86
CA VAL A 88 2.60 11.90 4.17
C VAL A 88 1.08 11.93 4.05
N THR A 89 0.40 11.09 4.81
CA THR A 89 -1.06 10.99 4.80
C THR A 89 -1.71 11.55 6.05
N LEU A 90 -0.99 11.54 7.16
CA LEU A 90 -1.49 12.03 8.44
C LEU A 90 -0.34 12.51 9.33
N THR A 91 -0.56 13.64 10.00
CA THR A 91 0.34 14.20 11.02
C THR A 91 -0.44 14.47 12.31
N GLY A 92 0.28 14.71 13.41
CA GLY A 92 -0.34 15.12 14.67
C GLY A 92 -1.02 13.99 15.44
N ARG A 93 -1.91 14.34 16.35
CA ARG A 93 -2.56 13.47 17.36
C ARG A 93 -3.22 12.21 16.77
N LEU A 94 -3.84 12.33 15.61
CA LEU A 94 -4.55 11.20 15.00
C LEU A 94 -3.63 10.05 14.61
N VAL A 95 -2.33 10.30 14.40
CA VAL A 95 -1.35 9.25 14.12
C VAL A 95 -1.27 8.25 15.27
N MET A 96 -1.27 8.73 16.51
CA MET A 96 -1.28 7.91 17.72
C MET A 96 -2.49 6.97 17.76
N LEU A 97 -3.66 7.48 17.39
CA LEU A 97 -4.89 6.68 17.33
C LEU A 97 -4.81 5.61 16.23
N GLN A 98 -4.21 5.92 15.09
CA GLN A 98 -3.98 4.94 14.02
C GLN A 98 -2.99 3.85 14.45
N ILE A 99 -1.92 4.19 15.15
CA ILE A 99 -0.96 3.23 15.70
C ILE A 99 -1.65 2.27 16.68
N LYS A 100 -2.46 2.82 17.61
CA LYS A 100 -3.27 1.99 18.53
C LYS A 100 -4.22 1.07 17.79
N LYS A 101 -4.90 1.56 16.75
CA LYS A 101 -5.82 0.78 15.90
C LYS A 101 -5.10 -0.32 15.12
N ALA A 102 -3.85 -0.07 14.71
CA ALA A 102 -3.02 -1.05 14.00
C ALA A 102 -2.40 -2.11 14.93
N ASN A 103 -2.60 -2.01 16.25
CA ASN A 103 -2.02 -2.92 17.26
C ASN A 103 -0.49 -3.09 17.13
N LEU A 104 0.21 -2.03 16.79
CA LEU A 104 1.67 -2.05 16.76
C LEU A 104 2.21 -2.17 18.19
N LYS A 105 2.87 -3.29 18.46
CA LYS A 105 3.23 -3.70 19.82
C LYS A 105 4.41 -2.95 20.42
N SER A 106 5.22 -2.27 19.64
CA SER A 106 6.36 -1.51 20.18
C SER A 106 6.55 -0.18 19.45
N ALA A 107 6.62 0.89 20.23
CA ALA A 107 7.04 2.20 19.72
C ALA A 107 8.56 2.23 19.41
N GLU A 108 9.32 1.23 19.87
CA GLU A 108 10.77 1.14 19.73
C GLU A 108 11.25 0.82 18.31
N ASP A 109 10.40 0.21 17.48
CA ASP A 109 10.73 -0.12 16.09
C ASP A 109 10.32 0.96 15.07
N ILE A 110 9.86 2.13 15.55
CA ILE A 110 9.42 3.20 14.65
C ILE A 110 10.65 3.87 14.04
N LYS A 111 10.78 3.74 12.72
CA LYS A 111 11.85 4.32 11.92
C LYS A 111 11.67 5.83 11.78
N ARG A 112 12.71 6.51 11.30
CA ARG A 112 12.72 7.97 11.17
C ARG A 112 12.51 8.45 9.74
N ILE A 113 12.05 9.69 9.63
CA ILE A 113 12.05 10.45 8.38
C ILE A 113 13.40 11.14 8.24
N TYR A 114 14.06 10.95 7.10
CA TYR A 114 15.33 11.60 6.83
C TYR A 114 15.15 13.05 6.38
N ARG A 115 14.30 13.26 5.37
CA ARG A 115 14.11 14.57 4.73
C ARG A 115 12.89 14.56 3.80
N ILE A 116 12.51 15.75 3.36
CA ILE A 116 11.60 15.90 2.22
C ILE A 116 12.33 15.41 0.96
N ALA A 117 11.62 14.70 0.09
CA ALA A 117 12.19 14.14 -1.12
C ALA A 117 12.69 15.23 -2.07
N LYS A 118 13.88 15.04 -2.64
CA LYS A 118 14.45 15.91 -3.66
C LYS A 118 13.95 15.49 -5.05
N PRO A 119 14.02 16.34 -6.06
CA PRO A 119 13.63 15.98 -7.43
C PRO A 119 14.31 14.71 -7.94
N VAL A 120 15.59 14.51 -7.64
CA VAL A 120 16.37 13.32 -8.01
C VAL A 120 15.81 12.04 -7.37
N ASP A 121 15.31 12.14 -6.13
CA ASP A 121 14.69 10.98 -5.44
C ASP A 121 13.38 10.61 -6.13
N ILE A 122 12.61 11.61 -6.56
CA ILE A 122 11.34 11.41 -7.26
C ILE A 122 11.58 10.76 -8.63
N GLU A 123 12.58 11.21 -9.38
CA GLU A 123 12.96 10.62 -10.67
C GLU A 123 13.34 9.14 -10.54
N LYS A 124 14.17 8.80 -9.55
CA LYS A 124 14.54 7.41 -9.26
C LYS A 124 13.33 6.56 -8.85
N TYR A 125 12.44 7.15 -8.04
CA TYR A 125 11.21 6.48 -7.63
C TYR A 125 10.29 6.19 -8.82
N GLU A 126 10.11 7.15 -9.74
CA GLU A 126 9.32 6.98 -10.95
C GLU A 126 9.93 5.93 -11.88
N GLU A 127 11.25 5.92 -12.03
CA GLU A 127 11.96 4.89 -12.78
C GLU A 127 11.77 3.50 -12.16
N ALA A 128 11.91 3.36 -10.85
CA ALA A 128 11.66 2.11 -10.14
C ALA A 128 10.21 1.63 -10.34
N LYS A 129 9.25 2.55 -10.27
CA LYS A 129 7.82 2.24 -10.48
C LYS A 129 7.50 1.81 -11.91
N SER A 130 8.15 2.40 -12.90
CA SER A 130 7.94 2.03 -14.31
C SER A 130 8.32 0.57 -14.59
N ARG A 131 9.32 0.04 -13.89
CA ARG A 131 9.81 -1.34 -14.03
C ARG A 131 8.94 -2.40 -13.33
N GLU A 132 8.05 -2.02 -12.41
CA GLU A 132 7.28 -2.96 -11.58
C GLU A 132 6.43 -3.92 -12.41
N HIS A 133 5.77 -3.43 -13.45
CA HIS A 133 4.89 -4.24 -14.28
C HIS A 133 5.64 -5.33 -15.06
N ASP A 134 6.72 -4.95 -15.71
CA ASP A 134 7.53 -5.87 -16.49
C ASP A 134 8.21 -6.90 -15.60
N THR A 135 8.72 -6.45 -14.45
CA THR A 135 9.28 -7.34 -13.41
C THR A 135 8.26 -8.36 -12.93
N MET A 136 7.01 -7.94 -12.73
CA MET A 136 5.92 -8.83 -12.33
C MET A 136 5.65 -9.92 -13.39
N ILE A 137 5.60 -9.54 -14.67
CA ILE A 137 5.37 -10.49 -15.76
C ILE A 137 6.52 -11.50 -15.85
N GLN A 138 7.76 -11.02 -15.85
CA GLN A 138 8.95 -11.88 -15.93
C GLN A 138 9.04 -12.81 -14.71
N SER A 139 8.76 -12.31 -13.50
CA SER A 139 8.79 -13.13 -12.28
C SER A 139 7.76 -14.25 -12.31
N ARG A 140 6.59 -14.03 -12.90
CA ARG A 140 5.57 -15.09 -13.12
C ARG A 140 6.05 -16.16 -14.09
N GLN A 141 6.78 -15.78 -15.14
CA GLN A 141 7.36 -16.73 -16.08
C GLN A 141 8.44 -17.61 -15.42
N ILE A 142 9.31 -17.00 -14.62
CA ILE A 142 10.36 -17.73 -13.86
C ILE A 142 9.70 -18.71 -12.86
N ALA A 143 8.71 -18.23 -12.09
CA ALA A 143 8.00 -19.08 -11.12
C ALA A 143 7.29 -20.27 -11.80
N LYS A 144 6.70 -20.04 -12.98
CA LYS A 144 6.08 -21.10 -13.80
C LYS A 144 7.11 -22.10 -14.31
N GLY A 145 8.30 -21.64 -14.72
CA GLY A 145 9.39 -22.50 -15.14
C GLY A 145 9.89 -23.44 -14.03
N LEU A 146 9.80 -23.01 -12.78
CA LEU A 146 10.14 -23.82 -11.60
C LEU A 146 8.98 -24.71 -11.10
N ASN A 147 7.83 -24.75 -11.80
CA ASN A 147 6.64 -25.50 -11.42
C ASN A 147 6.15 -25.24 -9.98
N LEU A 148 6.32 -24.01 -9.48
CA LEU A 148 5.88 -23.64 -8.14
C LEU A 148 4.37 -23.40 -8.10
N GLN A 149 3.69 -23.99 -7.12
CA GLN A 149 2.27 -23.80 -6.87
C GLN A 149 2.00 -22.49 -6.14
N MET A 150 2.30 -21.39 -6.80
CA MET A 150 2.13 -20.04 -6.29
C MET A 150 1.84 -19.05 -7.42
N LYS A 151 1.21 -17.94 -7.05
CA LYS A 151 0.94 -16.83 -7.98
C LYS A 151 1.53 -15.54 -7.44
N ILE A 152 2.40 -14.90 -8.21
CA ILE A 152 2.89 -13.55 -7.89
C ILE A 152 1.80 -12.56 -8.30
N GLY A 153 1.23 -11.86 -7.31
CA GLY A 153 0.13 -10.92 -7.49
C GLY A 153 0.62 -9.52 -7.84
N ASP A 154 1.67 -9.04 -7.15
CA ASP A 154 2.17 -7.67 -7.30
C ASP A 154 3.66 -7.61 -6.96
N VAL A 155 4.35 -6.61 -7.49
CA VAL A 155 5.75 -6.29 -7.18
C VAL A 155 5.84 -4.83 -6.79
N GLU A 156 6.63 -4.53 -5.78
CA GLU A 156 6.85 -3.19 -5.27
C GLU A 156 8.35 -2.95 -5.08
N TYR A 157 8.89 -2.01 -5.85
CA TYR A 157 10.25 -1.56 -5.65
C TYR A 157 10.31 -0.52 -4.52
N GLN A 158 11.36 -0.61 -3.70
CA GLN A 158 11.72 0.44 -2.77
C GLN A 158 12.13 1.70 -3.53
N GLY A 159 11.92 2.89 -2.96
CA GLY A 159 12.17 4.15 -3.64
C GLY A 159 13.60 4.38 -4.12
N ASP A 160 14.58 3.72 -3.50
CA ASP A 160 15.99 3.73 -3.93
C ASP A 160 16.34 2.68 -5.01
N GLY A 161 15.40 1.80 -5.36
CA GLY A 161 15.57 0.74 -6.34
C GLY A 161 16.42 -0.47 -5.89
N ASN A 162 16.92 -0.49 -4.67
CA ASN A 162 17.83 -1.54 -4.19
C ASN A 162 17.12 -2.82 -3.72
N LYS A 163 15.82 -2.72 -3.44
CA LYS A 163 15.02 -3.81 -2.91
C LYS A 163 13.68 -3.90 -3.64
N ALA A 164 13.22 -5.11 -3.89
CA ALA A 164 11.89 -5.39 -4.43
C ALA A 164 11.14 -6.37 -3.53
N ILE A 165 9.89 -6.04 -3.23
CA ILE A 165 8.97 -6.86 -2.45
C ILE A 165 8.03 -7.55 -3.43
N PHE A 166 8.05 -8.87 -3.44
CA PHE A 166 7.18 -9.71 -4.26
C PHE A 166 6.03 -10.22 -3.40
N TYR A 167 4.82 -9.80 -3.73
CA TYR A 167 3.62 -10.25 -3.05
C TYR A 167 3.06 -11.47 -3.76
N TYR A 168 2.93 -12.58 -3.05
CA TYR A 168 2.47 -13.84 -3.63
C TYR A 168 1.34 -14.46 -2.83
N ILE A 169 0.55 -15.29 -3.51
CA ILE A 169 -0.46 -16.16 -2.94
C ILE A 169 -0.05 -17.61 -3.17
N ALA A 170 -0.19 -18.40 -2.13
CA ALA A 170 -0.05 -19.84 -2.17
C ALA A 170 -0.97 -20.46 -1.13
N ASP A 171 -1.57 -21.60 -1.47
CA ASP A 171 -2.44 -22.35 -0.55
C ASP A 171 -1.62 -23.13 0.46
N GLU A 172 -0.46 -23.63 0.03
CA GLU A 172 0.47 -24.40 0.84
C GLU A 172 1.82 -23.70 0.99
N ARG A 173 2.67 -24.25 1.84
CA ARG A 173 4.02 -23.74 2.03
C ARG A 173 4.89 -24.08 0.82
N VAL A 174 5.40 -23.04 0.14
CA VAL A 174 6.23 -23.15 -1.05
C VAL A 174 7.70 -22.96 -0.69
N ASP A 175 8.59 -23.80 -1.22
CA ASP A 175 10.04 -23.58 -1.16
C ASP A 175 10.46 -22.69 -2.35
N PHE A 176 10.82 -21.46 -2.04
CA PHE A 176 11.20 -20.45 -3.04
C PHE A 176 12.70 -20.10 -3.00
N ARG A 177 13.57 -20.97 -2.43
CA ARG A 177 15.01 -20.71 -2.36
C ARG A 177 15.63 -20.55 -3.76
N GLN A 178 15.26 -21.43 -4.68
CA GLN A 178 15.73 -21.32 -6.07
C GLN A 178 15.13 -20.10 -6.76
N LEU A 179 13.83 -19.86 -6.58
CA LEU A 179 13.15 -18.69 -7.14
C LEU A 179 13.83 -17.38 -6.72
N ILE A 180 14.19 -17.24 -5.43
CA ILE A 180 14.89 -16.03 -4.95
C ILE A 180 16.24 -15.84 -5.66
N LYS A 181 17.00 -16.92 -5.88
CA LYS A 181 18.28 -16.83 -6.59
C LYS A 181 18.09 -16.39 -8.04
N ASP A 182 17.13 -16.98 -8.73
CA ASP A 182 16.85 -16.66 -10.12
C ASP A 182 16.32 -15.24 -10.29
N LEU A 183 15.42 -14.79 -9.39
CA LEU A 183 14.95 -13.41 -9.37
C LEU A 183 16.06 -12.41 -9.05
N ALA A 184 16.93 -12.73 -8.07
CA ALA A 184 18.06 -11.86 -7.73
C ALA A 184 19.07 -11.76 -8.89
N ALA A 185 19.31 -12.85 -9.62
CA ALA A 185 20.15 -12.87 -10.80
C ALA A 185 19.53 -12.09 -11.98
N ALA A 186 18.21 -12.17 -12.15
CA ALA A 186 17.50 -11.50 -13.24
C ALA A 186 17.36 -9.99 -13.03
N PHE A 187 17.10 -9.54 -11.81
CA PHE A 187 16.76 -8.14 -11.52
C PHE A 187 17.86 -7.37 -10.79
N HIS A 188 18.90 -8.03 -10.29
CA HIS A 188 20.05 -7.44 -9.58
C HIS A 188 19.65 -6.59 -8.35
N VAL A 189 18.57 -6.98 -7.65
CA VAL A 189 18.05 -6.31 -6.47
C VAL A 189 17.86 -7.29 -5.32
N ARG A 190 17.79 -6.79 -4.10
CA ARG A 190 17.46 -7.61 -2.95
C ARG A 190 15.97 -8.02 -3.01
N ILE A 191 15.73 -9.32 -2.95
CA ILE A 191 14.37 -9.88 -3.04
C ILE A 191 13.79 -10.09 -1.63
N GLU A 192 12.58 -9.62 -1.42
CA GLU A 192 11.76 -9.96 -0.27
C GLU A 192 10.47 -10.60 -0.75
N MET A 193 10.17 -11.81 -0.24
CA MET A 193 8.94 -12.53 -0.55
C MET A 193 7.93 -12.31 0.55
N LYS A 194 6.72 -11.84 0.22
CA LYS A 194 5.65 -11.59 1.18
C LYS A 194 4.37 -12.29 0.76
N GLN A 195 3.95 -13.27 1.56
CA GLN A 195 2.68 -13.93 1.34
C GLN A 195 1.52 -12.99 1.68
N ILE A 196 0.52 -12.96 0.82
CA ILE A 196 -0.72 -12.21 1.02
C ILE A 196 -1.93 -13.11 0.83
N GLY A 197 -3.02 -12.77 1.51
CA GLY A 197 -4.30 -13.45 1.31
C GLY A 197 -5.07 -12.90 0.11
N ALA A 198 -6.07 -13.66 -0.37
CA ALA A 198 -6.89 -13.32 -1.53
C ALA A 198 -7.53 -11.91 -1.43
N ARG A 199 -7.95 -11.48 -0.23
CA ARG A 199 -8.49 -10.14 -0.03
C ARG A 199 -7.43 -9.04 -0.20
N GLN A 200 -6.22 -9.27 0.29
CA GLN A 200 -5.13 -8.33 0.12
C GLN A 200 -4.71 -8.22 -1.34
N GLU A 201 -4.72 -9.34 -2.07
CA GLU A 201 -4.53 -9.34 -3.53
C GLU A 201 -5.61 -8.52 -4.22
N ALA A 202 -6.89 -8.81 -3.93
CA ALA A 202 -8.01 -8.05 -4.50
C ALA A 202 -7.91 -6.55 -4.21
N GLY A 203 -7.48 -6.16 -2.99
CA GLY A 203 -7.25 -4.77 -2.62
C GLY A 203 -6.12 -4.11 -3.42
N ARG A 204 -5.06 -4.86 -3.76
CA ARG A 204 -3.93 -4.36 -4.56
C ARG A 204 -4.26 -4.24 -6.04
N ILE A 205 -4.92 -5.25 -6.62
CA ILE A 205 -5.35 -5.24 -8.02
C ILE A 205 -6.46 -4.20 -8.22
N GLY A 206 -7.38 -4.11 -7.27
CA GLY A 206 -8.58 -3.29 -7.38
C GLY A 206 -9.59 -3.90 -8.35
N GLY A 207 -10.53 -3.09 -8.78
CA GLY A 207 -11.59 -3.50 -9.70
C GLY A 207 -12.97 -3.07 -9.22
N THR A 208 -14.00 -3.52 -9.92
CA THR A 208 -15.40 -3.22 -9.62
C THR A 208 -16.07 -4.42 -8.99
N GLY A 209 -16.76 -4.22 -7.89
CA GLY A 209 -17.53 -5.25 -7.22
C GLY A 209 -18.88 -5.54 -7.91
N PRO A 210 -19.60 -6.59 -7.48
CA PRO A 210 -20.93 -6.91 -8.00
C PRO A 210 -21.95 -5.77 -7.83
N CYS A 211 -21.71 -4.86 -6.89
CA CYS A 211 -22.52 -3.67 -6.64
C CYS A 211 -22.25 -2.51 -7.62
N GLY A 212 -21.36 -2.68 -8.60
CA GLY A 212 -20.98 -1.65 -9.57
C GLY A 212 -20.03 -0.57 -9.02
N ARG A 213 -19.57 -0.67 -7.78
CA ARG A 213 -18.61 0.27 -7.17
C ARG A 213 -17.23 -0.36 -7.09
N GLU A 214 -16.21 0.48 -6.93
CA GLU A 214 -14.85 -0.01 -6.62
C GLU A 214 -14.85 -0.92 -5.38
N LEU A 215 -13.96 -1.91 -5.38
CA LEU A 215 -13.84 -2.86 -4.27
C LEU A 215 -13.63 -2.13 -2.94
N CYS A 216 -14.45 -2.45 -1.94
CA CYS A 216 -14.38 -1.86 -0.61
C CYS A 216 -13.01 -2.10 0.06
N CYS A 217 -12.38 -3.26 -0.19
CA CYS A 217 -11.03 -3.57 0.31
C CYS A 217 -9.92 -2.76 -0.38
N ALA A 218 -10.18 -2.18 -1.55
CA ALA A 218 -9.24 -1.32 -2.26
C ALA A 218 -9.42 0.16 -1.88
N THR A 219 -10.58 0.56 -1.35
CA THR A 219 -10.94 1.96 -1.14
C THR A 219 -11.02 2.36 0.34
N TRP A 220 -12.08 1.97 1.03
CA TRP A 220 -12.37 2.53 2.36
C TRP A 220 -12.27 1.52 3.51
N MET A 221 -12.47 0.23 3.23
CA MET A 221 -12.50 -0.79 4.27
C MET A 221 -11.08 -1.27 4.61
N LYS A 222 -10.61 -0.95 5.80
CA LYS A 222 -9.28 -1.35 6.30
C LYS A 222 -9.35 -2.54 7.25
N ASN A 223 -10.42 -2.61 8.05
CA ASN A 223 -10.62 -3.67 9.03
C ASN A 223 -11.75 -4.59 8.59
N PHE A 224 -11.50 -5.89 8.66
CA PHE A 224 -12.41 -6.93 8.21
C PHE A 224 -12.79 -7.80 9.39
N VAL A 225 -13.96 -7.55 9.93
CA VAL A 225 -14.57 -8.41 10.95
C VAL A 225 -15.39 -9.53 10.29
N SER A 226 -15.57 -10.62 10.98
CA SER A 226 -16.45 -11.71 10.52
C SER A 226 -17.89 -11.23 10.55
N VAL A 227 -18.61 -11.48 9.45
CA VAL A 227 -20.05 -11.19 9.34
C VAL A 227 -20.81 -12.50 9.56
N SER A 228 -21.77 -12.48 10.46
CA SER A 228 -22.65 -13.63 10.69
C SER A 228 -23.61 -13.84 9.53
N THR A 229 -23.88 -15.10 9.17
CA THR A 229 -24.90 -15.45 8.17
C THR A 229 -26.31 -15.04 8.59
N ASN A 230 -26.54 -14.81 9.88
CA ASN A 230 -27.82 -14.27 10.37
C ASN A 230 -28.12 -12.89 9.78
N ALA A 231 -27.10 -12.06 9.52
CA ALA A 231 -27.30 -10.77 8.86
C ALA A 231 -27.92 -10.89 7.46
N ALA A 232 -27.59 -11.96 6.73
CA ALA A 232 -28.21 -12.27 5.45
C ALA A 232 -29.66 -12.76 5.59
N ARG A 233 -29.94 -13.58 6.61
CA ARG A 233 -31.29 -14.05 6.91
C ARG A 233 -32.26 -12.93 7.20
N PHE A 234 -31.85 -11.94 7.99
CA PHE A 234 -32.69 -10.77 8.31
C PHE A 234 -33.01 -9.90 7.10
N GLN A 235 -32.27 -10.05 6.00
CA GLN A 235 -32.48 -9.34 4.74
C GLN A 235 -33.13 -10.21 3.66
N ASP A 236 -33.63 -11.37 4.01
CA ASP A 236 -34.21 -12.38 3.10
C ASP A 236 -33.29 -12.75 1.93
N ILE A 237 -31.97 -12.63 2.14
CA ILE A 237 -30.97 -12.99 1.14
C ILE A 237 -30.69 -14.48 1.21
N SER A 238 -30.66 -15.13 0.05
CA SER A 238 -30.29 -16.53 -0.05
C SER A 238 -28.93 -16.80 0.63
N LEU A 239 -28.87 -17.84 1.49
CA LEU A 239 -27.66 -18.25 2.18
C LEU A 239 -26.62 -18.93 1.25
N ASN A 240 -26.79 -18.85 -0.05
CA ASN A 240 -25.81 -19.39 -0.99
C ASN A 240 -24.48 -18.62 -0.85
N PRO A 241 -23.37 -19.30 -0.47
CA PRO A 241 -22.06 -18.67 -0.29
C PRO A 241 -21.57 -17.90 -1.53
N GLN A 242 -21.88 -18.41 -2.73
CA GLN A 242 -21.48 -17.75 -3.99
C GLN A 242 -22.16 -16.40 -4.20
N LYS A 243 -23.38 -16.21 -3.69
CA LYS A 243 -24.10 -14.94 -3.77
C LYS A 243 -23.70 -13.97 -2.65
N LEU A 244 -23.32 -14.50 -1.50
CA LEU A 244 -22.94 -13.68 -0.32
C LEU A 244 -21.48 -13.27 -0.34
N ALA A 245 -20.61 -14.03 -0.99
CA ALA A 245 -19.19 -13.74 -1.05
C ALA A 245 -18.89 -12.63 -2.07
N GLY A 246 -18.07 -11.69 -1.67
CA GLY A 246 -17.45 -10.74 -2.60
C GLY A 246 -16.39 -11.40 -3.48
N MET A 247 -15.82 -10.65 -4.42
CA MET A 247 -14.73 -11.12 -5.30
C MET A 247 -13.50 -11.63 -4.53
N CYS A 248 -13.33 -11.24 -3.29
CA CYS A 248 -12.26 -11.70 -2.39
C CYS A 248 -12.62 -12.96 -1.60
N ALA A 249 -13.69 -13.69 -1.97
CA ALA A 249 -14.22 -14.88 -1.30
C ALA A 249 -14.62 -14.67 0.18
N LYS A 250 -14.88 -13.44 0.60
CA LYS A 250 -15.36 -13.09 1.96
C LYS A 250 -16.74 -12.47 1.89
N LEU A 251 -17.55 -12.75 2.93
CA LEU A 251 -18.86 -12.15 3.16
C LEU A 251 -18.74 -10.66 3.42
#